data_2a66055ec32df6a08f370bc665f20645
#
_entry.id   2a66055ec32df6a08f370bc665f20645
#
_cell.length_a   1.000
_cell.length_b   1.000
_cell.length_c   1.000
_cell.angle_alpha   90.00
_cell.angle_beta   90.00
_cell.angle_gamma   90.00
#
_symmetry.space_group_name_H-M   'P 1'
#
loop_
_entity.id
_entity.type
_entity.pdbx_description
1 polymer ?
#
loop_
_entity_poly.entity_id
_entity_poly.type
_entity_poly.pdbx_seq_one_letter_code
_entity_poly.pdbx_strand_id
1 'polypeptide(L)'
;ALQGVRKSKIELGESAAVLGLGLVGQLAAQLLKLSGALPVVAIDLVDNRLSIAKALGVDYVFNPSKVNVEKEIKKVVGEKGPDIVVEATGNPDAISLAFKLAPTKGRVVLLGSTRGTSTVNFYEIHKKGLTVIGAHNSVRPSYESYKGYWTEEDDVKTIFKLMNKGLLRCKELISKVIKFNEAPKAYKLLLERRDEVLGVLLEWSH
;
A
#
# COMPACT_ATOMS: atom_id res chain seq x y z
N ALA A 1 3.58 -4.79 4.40
CA ALA A 1 2.21 -4.35 4.14
C ALA A 1 1.30 -4.52 5.37
N LEU A 2 1.22 -5.72 5.96
CA LEU A 2 0.35 -5.98 7.13
C LEU A 2 0.67 -5.06 8.31
N GLN A 3 1.95 -4.82 8.61
CA GLN A 3 2.34 -3.90 9.68
C GLN A 3 1.83 -2.47 9.43
N GLY A 4 1.92 -1.96 8.19
CA GLY A 4 1.37 -0.65 7.84
C GLY A 4 -0.14 -0.58 8.06
N VAL A 5 -0.87 -1.62 7.65
CA VAL A 5 -2.31 -1.71 7.85
C VAL A 5 -2.67 -1.78 9.34
N ARG A 6 -1.98 -2.59 10.14
CA ARG A 6 -2.20 -2.65 11.59
C ARG A 6 -1.93 -1.32 12.30
N LYS A 7 -0.84 -0.64 11.91
CA LYS A 7 -0.50 0.69 12.45
C LYS A 7 -1.50 1.78 12.06
N SER A 8 -2.19 1.64 10.93
CA SER A 8 -3.25 2.57 10.54
C SER A 8 -4.42 2.58 11.51
N LYS A 9 -4.57 1.52 12.33
CA LYS A 9 -5.70 1.32 13.26
C LYS A 9 -7.04 1.50 12.54
N ILE A 10 -7.16 0.93 11.35
CA ILE A 10 -8.39 1.00 10.55
C ILE A 10 -9.55 0.40 11.32
N GLU A 11 -10.68 1.07 11.29
CA GLU A 11 -11.93 0.59 11.87
C GLU A 11 -12.91 0.19 10.75
N LEU A 12 -13.86 -0.66 11.08
CA LEU A 12 -14.87 -1.13 10.13
C LEU A 12 -15.67 0.04 9.56
N GLY A 13 -15.70 0.15 8.23
CA GLY A 13 -16.45 1.19 7.52
C GLY A 13 -15.67 2.48 7.24
N GLU A 14 -14.46 2.63 7.77
CA GLU A 14 -13.61 3.76 7.39
C GLU A 14 -13.11 3.62 5.95
N SER A 15 -12.99 4.74 5.28
CA SER A 15 -12.45 4.82 3.92
C SER A 15 -10.92 4.85 3.91
N ALA A 16 -10.32 4.19 2.92
CA ALA A 16 -8.87 4.19 2.78
C ALA A 16 -8.43 4.47 1.34
N ALA A 17 -7.34 5.25 1.19
CA ALA A 17 -6.66 5.45 -0.08
C ALA A 17 -5.24 4.87 -0.03
N VAL A 18 -4.81 4.20 -1.10
CA VAL A 18 -3.45 3.65 -1.26
C VAL A 18 -2.78 4.32 -2.45
N LEU A 19 -1.68 5.05 -2.20
CA LEU A 19 -0.85 5.68 -3.23
C LEU A 19 0.33 4.76 -3.55
N GLY A 20 0.39 4.33 -4.82
CA GLY A 20 1.38 3.38 -5.31
C GLY A 20 0.94 1.93 -5.17
N LEU A 21 0.83 1.26 -6.32
CA LEU A 21 0.39 -0.12 -6.44
C LEU A 21 1.52 -1.05 -6.92
N GLY A 22 2.73 -0.82 -6.41
CA GLY A 22 3.76 -1.84 -6.43
C GLY A 22 3.35 -3.06 -5.59
N LEU A 23 4.19 -4.05 -5.45
CA LEU A 23 3.88 -5.28 -4.71
C LEU A 23 3.34 -4.99 -3.30
N VAL A 24 3.99 -4.08 -2.56
CA VAL A 24 3.58 -3.72 -1.19
C VAL A 24 2.24 -2.99 -1.16
N GLY A 25 1.98 -2.07 -2.10
CA GLY A 25 0.72 -1.33 -2.18
C GLY A 25 -0.47 -2.23 -2.55
N GLN A 26 -0.29 -3.18 -3.48
CA GLN A 26 -1.30 -4.18 -3.83
C GLN A 26 -1.71 -5.04 -2.62
N LEU A 27 -0.72 -5.47 -1.84
CA LEU A 27 -0.97 -6.23 -0.61
C LEU A 27 -1.64 -5.37 0.47
N ALA A 28 -1.21 -4.12 0.62
CA ALA A 28 -1.82 -3.20 1.58
C ALA A 28 -3.30 -2.92 1.25
N ALA A 29 -3.63 -2.72 -0.02
CA ALA A 29 -5.01 -2.50 -0.46
C ALA A 29 -5.94 -3.68 -0.13
N GLN A 30 -5.49 -4.92 -0.39
CA GLN A 30 -6.23 -6.11 -0.01
C GLN A 30 -6.40 -6.23 1.51
N LEU A 31 -5.32 -6.00 2.27
CA LEU A 31 -5.34 -6.10 3.73
C LEU A 31 -6.24 -5.02 4.35
N LEU A 32 -6.28 -3.81 3.81
CA LEU A 32 -7.23 -2.77 4.24
C LEU A 32 -8.68 -3.22 4.06
N LYS A 33 -9.01 -3.79 2.90
CA LYS A 33 -10.36 -4.36 2.69
C LYS A 33 -10.67 -5.47 3.69
N LEU A 34 -9.75 -6.40 3.90
CA LEU A 34 -9.91 -7.48 4.87
C LEU A 34 -10.03 -6.96 6.31
N SER A 35 -9.51 -5.78 6.59
CA SER A 35 -9.62 -5.11 7.89
C SER A 35 -10.89 -4.26 8.03
N GLY A 36 -11.75 -4.23 7.00
CA GLY A 36 -13.04 -3.55 7.04
C GLY A 36 -13.07 -2.16 6.42
N ALA A 37 -12.02 -1.74 5.71
CA ALA A 37 -12.06 -0.47 4.95
C ALA A 37 -13.14 -0.48 3.88
N LEU A 38 -13.94 0.61 3.82
CA LEU A 38 -15.01 0.78 2.84
C LEU A 38 -15.29 2.27 2.57
N PRO A 39 -15.05 2.77 1.34
CA PRO A 39 -14.37 2.07 0.25
C PRO A 39 -12.84 2.07 0.37
N VAL A 40 -12.17 1.19 -0.39
CA VAL A 40 -10.74 1.28 -0.67
C VAL A 40 -10.52 1.88 -2.05
N VAL A 41 -9.74 2.94 -2.10
CA VAL A 41 -9.34 3.64 -3.32
C VAL A 41 -7.86 3.40 -3.59
N ALA A 42 -7.49 3.08 -4.81
CA ALA A 42 -6.10 2.87 -5.19
C ALA A 42 -5.66 3.83 -6.29
N ILE A 43 -4.44 4.33 -6.18
CA ILE A 43 -3.88 5.36 -7.05
C ILE A 43 -2.50 4.92 -7.54
N ASP A 44 -2.31 4.85 -8.86
CA ASP A 44 -1.01 4.56 -9.48
C ASP A 44 -0.94 5.19 -10.88
N LEU A 45 0.26 5.47 -11.36
CA LEU A 45 0.50 5.98 -12.72
C LEU A 45 0.41 4.87 -13.80
N VAL A 46 0.49 3.61 -13.39
CA VAL A 46 0.54 2.44 -14.29
C VAL A 46 -0.83 1.76 -14.35
N ASP A 47 -1.49 1.84 -15.50
CA ASP A 47 -2.84 1.28 -15.69
C ASP A 47 -2.92 -0.23 -15.44
N ASN A 48 -1.89 -0.98 -15.82
CA ASN A 48 -1.84 -2.43 -15.54
C ASN A 48 -1.94 -2.72 -14.03
N ARG A 49 -1.25 -1.95 -13.20
CA ARG A 49 -1.32 -2.09 -11.73
C ARG A 49 -2.70 -1.74 -11.18
N LEU A 50 -3.34 -0.72 -11.74
CA LEU A 50 -4.71 -0.34 -11.40
C LEU A 50 -5.70 -1.46 -11.77
N SER A 51 -5.53 -2.08 -12.95
CA SER A 51 -6.35 -3.21 -13.39
C SER A 51 -6.21 -4.41 -12.46
N ILE A 52 -4.99 -4.73 -12.04
CA ILE A 52 -4.73 -5.80 -11.06
C ILE A 52 -5.40 -5.49 -9.72
N ALA A 53 -5.25 -4.27 -9.20
CA ALA A 53 -5.89 -3.85 -7.95
C ALA A 53 -7.42 -3.99 -8.02
N LYS A 54 -8.03 -3.60 -9.15
CA LYS A 54 -9.46 -3.74 -9.38
C LYS A 54 -9.90 -5.21 -9.39
N ALA A 55 -9.14 -6.08 -10.06
CA ALA A 55 -9.38 -7.53 -10.08
C ALA A 55 -9.22 -8.18 -8.69
N LEU A 56 -8.37 -7.60 -7.83
CA LEU A 56 -8.15 -8.02 -6.44
C LEU A 56 -9.18 -7.44 -5.47
N GLY A 57 -10.18 -6.69 -5.97
CA GLY A 57 -11.34 -6.26 -5.21
C GLY A 57 -11.25 -4.84 -4.64
N VAL A 58 -10.32 -4.00 -5.09
CA VAL A 58 -10.31 -2.57 -4.77
C VAL A 58 -11.55 -1.91 -5.38
N ASP A 59 -12.22 -1.03 -4.61
CA ASP A 59 -13.50 -0.45 -5.01
C ASP A 59 -13.34 0.57 -6.14
N TYR A 60 -12.35 1.46 -6.03
CA TYR A 60 -12.07 2.50 -7.03
C TYR A 60 -10.58 2.59 -7.33
N VAL A 61 -10.26 2.88 -8.59
CA VAL A 61 -8.87 3.03 -9.04
C VAL A 61 -8.73 4.30 -9.87
N PHE A 62 -7.67 5.08 -9.64
CA PHE A 62 -7.44 6.34 -10.35
C PHE A 62 -6.00 6.48 -10.80
N ASN A 63 -5.83 6.94 -12.04
CA ASN A 63 -4.54 7.31 -12.60
C ASN A 63 -4.38 8.83 -12.57
N PRO A 64 -3.45 9.39 -11.76
CA PRO A 64 -3.27 10.83 -11.62
C PRO A 64 -2.80 11.54 -12.90
N SER A 65 -2.28 10.81 -13.88
CA SER A 65 -1.96 11.38 -15.19
C SER A 65 -3.20 11.59 -16.07
N LYS A 66 -4.34 10.99 -15.73
CA LYS A 66 -5.57 11.01 -16.53
C LYS A 66 -6.71 11.78 -15.88
N VAL A 67 -6.73 11.85 -14.55
CA VAL A 67 -7.82 12.49 -13.80
C VAL A 67 -7.29 13.36 -12.66
N ASN A 68 -8.10 14.32 -12.23
CA ASN A 68 -7.85 15.01 -10.98
C ASN A 68 -8.25 14.13 -9.79
N VAL A 69 -7.25 13.46 -9.20
CA VAL A 69 -7.44 12.48 -8.14
C VAL A 69 -8.17 13.06 -6.92
N GLU A 70 -7.87 14.29 -6.53
CA GLU A 70 -8.54 14.93 -5.39
C GLU A 70 -10.05 15.05 -5.61
N LYS A 71 -10.47 15.44 -6.84
CA LYS A 71 -11.88 15.53 -7.21
C LYS A 71 -12.55 14.16 -7.28
N GLU A 72 -11.88 13.16 -7.88
CA GLU A 72 -12.45 11.83 -8.03
C GLU A 72 -12.59 11.11 -6.70
N ILE A 73 -11.62 11.25 -5.81
CA ILE A 73 -11.70 10.68 -4.46
C ILE A 73 -12.90 11.25 -3.70
N LYS A 74 -13.10 12.57 -3.72
CA LYS A 74 -14.23 13.19 -3.04
C LYS A 74 -15.58 12.68 -3.51
N LYS A 75 -15.72 12.34 -4.79
CA LYS A 75 -16.96 11.76 -5.32
C LYS A 75 -17.29 10.39 -4.71
N VAL A 76 -16.28 9.64 -4.31
CA VAL A 76 -16.46 8.23 -3.87
C VAL A 76 -16.33 8.03 -2.36
N VAL A 77 -15.58 8.89 -1.66
CA VAL A 77 -15.43 8.84 -0.20
C VAL A 77 -16.08 10.02 0.52
N GLY A 78 -16.61 11.00 -0.22
CA GLY A 78 -17.19 12.23 0.32
C GLY A 78 -16.20 13.38 0.40
N GLU A 79 -16.73 14.60 0.64
CA GLU A 79 -15.99 15.85 0.60
C GLU A 79 -14.81 15.95 1.58
N LYS A 80 -14.86 15.20 2.66
CA LYS A 80 -13.78 15.20 3.67
C LYS A 80 -12.50 14.56 3.17
N GLY A 81 -12.59 13.60 2.24
CA GLY A 81 -11.49 12.74 1.82
C GLY A 81 -11.42 11.44 2.63
N PRO A 82 -10.46 10.54 2.32
CA PRO A 82 -10.34 9.22 2.93
C PRO A 82 -9.80 9.30 4.36
N ASP A 83 -10.39 8.55 5.29
CA ASP A 83 -10.00 8.54 6.71
C ASP A 83 -8.54 8.12 6.91
N ILE A 84 -8.05 7.24 6.04
CA ILE A 84 -6.68 6.75 6.03
C ILE A 84 -6.08 6.90 4.63
N VAL A 85 -4.85 7.40 4.58
CA VAL A 85 -4.04 7.42 3.36
C VAL A 85 -2.77 6.61 3.60
N VAL A 86 -2.56 5.54 2.84
CA VAL A 86 -1.35 4.74 2.85
C VAL A 86 -0.48 5.15 1.67
N GLU A 87 0.67 5.73 1.96
CA GLU A 87 1.68 6.08 0.97
C GLU A 87 2.67 4.89 0.85
N ALA A 88 2.69 4.24 -0.32
CA ALA A 88 3.46 3.02 -0.57
C ALA A 88 4.53 3.18 -1.68
N THR A 89 4.78 4.41 -2.14
CA THR A 89 5.78 4.69 -3.19
C THR A 89 7.14 5.11 -2.65
N GLY A 90 7.15 5.89 -1.56
CA GLY A 90 8.32 6.62 -1.07
C GLY A 90 8.71 7.83 -1.94
N ASN A 91 7.87 8.22 -2.91
CA ASN A 91 8.11 9.36 -3.79
C ASN A 91 7.66 10.65 -3.11
N PRO A 92 8.47 11.75 -3.15
CA PRO A 92 8.14 13.02 -2.54
C PRO A 92 6.79 13.62 -2.96
N ASP A 93 6.43 13.51 -4.24
CA ASP A 93 5.16 14.05 -4.76
C ASP A 93 3.97 13.24 -4.25
N ALA A 94 4.10 11.92 -4.17
CA ALA A 94 3.07 11.05 -3.61
C ALA A 94 2.91 11.27 -2.09
N ILE A 95 4.00 11.49 -1.36
CA ILE A 95 3.96 11.87 0.06
C ILE A 95 3.20 13.18 0.24
N SER A 96 3.51 14.21 -0.58
CA SER A 96 2.83 15.49 -0.55
C SER A 96 1.33 15.35 -0.88
N LEU A 97 0.99 14.53 -1.86
CA LEU A 97 -0.39 14.21 -2.22
C LEU A 97 -1.11 13.51 -1.07
N ALA A 98 -0.44 12.58 -0.37
CA ALA A 98 -1.03 11.89 0.77
C ALA A 98 -1.50 12.87 1.87
N PHE A 99 -0.69 13.88 2.20
CA PHE A 99 -1.09 14.92 3.16
C PHE A 99 -2.25 15.80 2.67
N LYS A 100 -2.30 16.08 1.37
CA LYS A 100 -3.42 16.85 0.78
C LYS A 100 -4.72 16.06 0.84
N LEU A 101 -4.70 14.77 0.51
CA LEU A 101 -5.88 13.91 0.47
C LEU A 101 -6.45 13.62 1.86
N ALA A 102 -5.61 13.53 2.88
CA ALA A 102 -6.04 13.21 4.24
C ALA A 102 -6.96 14.32 4.79
N PRO A 103 -8.09 13.97 5.42
CA PRO A 103 -9.02 14.92 6.02
C PRO A 103 -8.50 15.48 7.35
N THR A 104 -9.20 16.44 7.91
CA THR A 104 -8.96 16.87 9.30
C THR A 104 -9.05 15.67 10.24
N LYS A 105 -8.04 15.49 11.11
CA LYS A 105 -7.84 14.34 12.00
C LYS A 105 -7.60 13.01 11.28
N GLY A 106 -7.33 13.03 9.97
CA GLY A 106 -7.02 11.86 9.17
C GLY A 106 -5.67 11.23 9.55
N ARG A 107 -5.44 10.01 9.06
CA ARG A 107 -4.22 9.24 9.30
C ARG A 107 -3.46 9.04 7.99
N VAL A 108 -2.16 9.35 8.00
CA VAL A 108 -1.25 9.11 6.87
C VAL A 108 -0.21 8.10 7.30
N VAL A 109 -0.19 6.95 6.63
CA VAL A 109 0.76 5.86 6.89
C VAL A 109 1.85 5.90 5.83
N LEU A 110 3.08 6.21 6.23
CA LEU A 110 4.26 6.19 5.38
C LEU A 110 4.82 4.76 5.34
N LEU A 111 4.41 4.00 4.35
CA LEU A 111 4.77 2.60 4.14
C LEU A 111 5.85 2.43 3.07
N GLY A 112 5.90 3.33 2.09
CA GLY A 112 6.92 3.36 1.05
C GLY A 112 8.30 3.69 1.62
N SER A 113 9.34 3.04 1.07
CA SER A 113 10.73 3.33 1.47
C SER A 113 11.21 4.62 0.83
N THR A 114 11.33 5.68 1.63
CA THR A 114 11.93 6.94 1.19
C THR A 114 13.44 6.80 1.16
N ARG A 115 14.05 7.04 -0.01
CA ARG A 115 15.51 6.92 -0.20
C ARG A 115 16.21 8.28 -0.30
N GLY A 116 15.60 9.33 0.22
CA GLY A 116 16.14 10.68 0.14
C GLY A 116 15.32 11.67 0.94
N THR A 117 15.72 12.92 0.85
CA THR A 117 15.03 14.03 1.49
C THR A 117 13.77 14.40 0.70
N SER A 118 12.67 14.59 1.41
CA SER A 118 11.41 15.10 0.85
C SER A 118 11.06 16.43 1.51
N THR A 119 10.59 17.38 0.74
CA THR A 119 10.04 18.63 1.28
C THR A 119 8.58 18.38 1.66
N VAL A 120 8.25 18.56 2.93
CA VAL A 120 6.89 18.39 3.45
C VAL A 120 6.36 19.72 3.94
N ASN A 121 5.13 20.05 3.56
CA ASN A 121 4.45 21.21 4.11
C ASN A 121 3.85 20.88 5.48
N PHE A 122 4.58 21.18 6.55
CA PHE A 122 4.12 20.94 7.93
C PHE A 122 2.85 21.71 8.29
N TYR A 123 2.50 22.76 7.56
CA TYR A 123 1.24 23.48 7.76
C TYR A 123 0.02 22.57 7.53
N GLU A 124 0.06 21.70 6.54
CA GLU A 124 -1.02 20.72 6.30
C GLU A 124 -1.20 19.76 7.49
N ILE A 125 -0.08 19.28 8.05
CA ILE A 125 -0.12 18.39 9.22
C ILE A 125 -0.68 19.12 10.42
N HIS A 126 -0.16 20.31 10.71
CA HIS A 126 -0.57 21.13 11.85
C HIS A 126 -2.04 21.55 11.74
N LYS A 127 -2.44 22.17 10.63
CA LYS A 127 -3.78 22.70 10.44
C LYS A 127 -4.87 21.63 10.48
N LYS A 128 -4.60 20.48 9.87
CA LYS A 128 -5.57 19.37 9.84
C LYS A 128 -5.49 18.47 11.09
N GLY A 129 -4.47 18.62 11.93
CA GLY A 129 -4.26 17.72 13.07
C GLY A 129 -4.05 16.27 12.63
N LEU A 130 -3.23 16.06 11.59
CA LEU A 130 -3.01 14.72 11.03
C LEU A 130 -2.21 13.85 11.99
N THR A 131 -2.53 12.56 12.00
CA THR A 131 -1.66 11.54 12.57
C THR A 131 -0.78 10.96 11.46
N VAL A 132 0.53 11.19 11.55
CA VAL A 132 1.52 10.66 10.60
C VAL A 132 2.23 9.47 11.21
N ILE A 133 2.19 8.32 10.53
CA ILE A 133 2.61 7.03 11.06
C ILE A 133 3.73 6.45 10.18
N GLY A 134 4.92 6.29 10.73
CA GLY A 134 5.99 5.52 10.08
C GLY A 134 5.74 4.02 10.18
N ALA A 135 5.86 3.29 9.06
CA ALA A 135 5.51 1.88 8.97
C ALA A 135 6.67 0.98 8.49
N HIS A 136 7.91 1.34 8.85
CA HIS A 136 9.05 0.49 8.54
C HIS A 136 9.04 -0.82 9.35
N ASN A 137 9.46 -1.92 8.75
CA ASN A 137 9.43 -3.25 9.36
C ASN A 137 10.41 -3.43 10.52
N SER A 138 11.47 -2.62 10.63
CA SER A 138 12.48 -2.71 11.69
C SER A 138 11.98 -2.36 13.10
N VAL A 139 10.79 -1.77 13.21
CA VAL A 139 10.20 -1.38 14.51
C VAL A 139 9.19 -2.41 15.03
N ARG A 140 9.36 -3.68 14.70
CA ARG A 140 8.58 -4.77 15.26
C ARG A 140 9.16 -5.23 16.60
N PRO A 141 8.32 -5.65 17.56
CA PRO A 141 8.83 -6.32 18.77
C PRO A 141 9.48 -7.65 18.39
N SER A 142 10.61 -8.00 19.07
CA SER A 142 11.38 -9.20 18.75
C SER A 142 10.82 -10.47 19.40
N TYR A 143 10.15 -10.36 20.54
CA TYR A 143 9.81 -11.51 21.38
C TYR A 143 8.32 -11.70 21.62
N GLU A 144 7.59 -10.66 21.94
CA GLU A 144 6.18 -10.76 22.34
C GLU A 144 5.32 -9.70 21.67
N SER A 145 4.19 -10.12 21.13
CA SER A 145 3.19 -9.22 20.57
C SER A 145 2.41 -8.52 21.65
N TYR A 146 2.14 -7.23 21.45
CA TYR A 146 1.25 -6.47 22.30
C TYR A 146 0.36 -5.54 21.45
N LYS A 147 -0.66 -4.96 22.05
CA LYS A 147 -1.68 -4.20 21.32
C LYS A 147 -1.07 -3.12 20.43
N GLY A 148 -1.31 -3.23 19.13
CA GLY A 148 -0.79 -2.34 18.10
C GLY A 148 0.62 -2.68 17.59
N TYR A 149 1.27 -3.69 18.18
CA TYR A 149 2.59 -4.18 17.78
C TYR A 149 2.62 -5.70 17.78
N TRP A 150 2.95 -6.27 16.65
CA TRP A 150 2.99 -7.70 16.41
C TRP A 150 4.39 -8.12 16.02
N THR A 151 4.82 -9.27 16.49
CA THR A 151 6.10 -9.86 16.09
C THR A 151 6.07 -10.22 14.60
N GLU A 152 7.25 -10.43 14.01
CA GLU A 152 7.33 -10.90 12.63
C GLU A 152 6.67 -12.28 12.48
N GLU A 153 6.89 -13.17 13.45
CA GLU A 153 6.32 -14.52 13.45
C GLU A 153 4.78 -14.49 13.45
N ASP A 154 4.16 -13.64 14.27
CA ASP A 154 2.71 -13.51 14.31
C ASP A 154 2.14 -12.91 13.03
N ASP A 155 2.86 -11.96 12.42
CA ASP A 155 2.50 -11.40 11.12
C ASP A 155 2.57 -12.47 10.03
N VAL A 156 3.64 -13.27 10.00
CA VAL A 156 3.82 -14.37 9.05
C VAL A 156 2.71 -15.41 9.21
N LYS A 157 2.43 -15.86 10.45
CA LYS A 157 1.32 -16.78 10.73
C LYS A 157 -0.03 -16.23 10.23
N THR A 158 -0.28 -14.93 10.44
CA THR A 158 -1.51 -14.27 9.98
C THR A 158 -1.60 -14.28 8.46
N ILE A 159 -0.52 -13.91 7.76
CA ILE A 159 -0.47 -13.89 6.29
C ILE A 159 -0.74 -15.28 5.71
N PHE A 160 -0.08 -16.33 6.23
CA PHE A 160 -0.34 -17.69 5.76
C PHE A 160 -1.78 -18.15 6.01
N LYS A 161 -2.39 -17.79 7.14
CA LYS A 161 -3.82 -18.07 7.38
C LYS A 161 -4.71 -17.41 6.32
N LEU A 162 -4.44 -16.13 5.99
CA LEU A 162 -5.21 -15.40 4.97
C LEU A 162 -5.01 -15.99 3.57
N MET A 163 -3.79 -16.36 3.22
CA MET A 163 -3.48 -17.02 1.93
C MET A 163 -4.15 -18.38 1.82
N ASN A 164 -4.07 -19.23 2.85
CA ASN A 164 -4.69 -20.55 2.87
C ASN A 164 -6.23 -20.50 2.77
N LYS A 165 -6.85 -19.43 3.25
CA LYS A 165 -8.29 -19.18 3.10
C LYS A 165 -8.65 -18.53 1.75
N GLY A 166 -7.69 -18.24 0.89
CA GLY A 166 -7.91 -17.53 -0.38
C GLY A 166 -8.33 -16.06 -0.22
N LEU A 167 -8.23 -15.52 1.00
CA LEU A 167 -8.61 -14.14 1.30
C LEU A 167 -7.54 -13.13 0.85
N LEU A 168 -6.26 -13.48 1.02
CA LEU A 168 -5.14 -12.70 0.49
C LEU A 168 -4.61 -13.38 -0.78
N ARG A 169 -4.81 -12.73 -1.90
CA ARG A 169 -4.49 -13.24 -3.24
C ARG A 169 -3.12 -12.72 -3.66
N CYS A 170 -2.14 -13.63 -3.70
CA CYS A 170 -0.75 -13.29 -4.04
C CYS A 170 -0.33 -13.79 -5.43
N LYS A 171 -1.00 -14.80 -5.98
CA LYS A 171 -0.64 -15.40 -7.29
C LYS A 171 -0.72 -14.38 -8.42
N GLU A 172 -1.72 -13.52 -8.39
CA GLU A 172 -1.96 -12.47 -9.38
C GLU A 172 -0.88 -11.38 -9.38
N LEU A 173 -0.09 -11.32 -8.31
CA LEU A 173 1.02 -10.37 -8.18
C LEU A 173 2.34 -10.92 -8.74
N ILE A 174 2.38 -12.22 -9.10
CA ILE A 174 3.55 -12.87 -9.67
C ILE A 174 3.52 -12.69 -11.18
N SER A 175 4.33 -11.77 -11.69
CA SER A 175 4.41 -11.49 -13.12
C SER A 175 5.26 -12.51 -13.88
N LYS A 176 6.30 -13.05 -13.24
CA LYS A 176 7.25 -14.01 -13.84
C LYS A 176 7.78 -15.00 -12.81
N VAL A 177 8.04 -16.21 -13.28
CA VAL A 177 8.87 -17.21 -12.60
C VAL A 177 10.09 -17.44 -13.45
N ILE A 178 11.28 -17.31 -12.87
CA ILE A 178 12.58 -17.36 -13.58
C ILE A 178 13.49 -18.31 -12.81
N LYS A 179 14.25 -19.14 -13.51
CA LYS A 179 15.22 -20.03 -12.88
C LYS A 179 16.27 -19.23 -12.10
N PHE A 180 16.71 -19.73 -10.94
CA PHE A 180 17.62 -19.00 -10.04
C PHE A 180 18.95 -18.61 -10.71
N ASN A 181 19.47 -19.45 -11.64
CA ASN A 181 20.68 -19.18 -12.38
C ASN A 181 20.53 -18.02 -13.41
N GLU A 182 19.31 -17.61 -13.70
CA GLU A 182 18.98 -16.45 -14.52
C GLU A 182 18.58 -15.21 -13.66
N ALA A 183 18.87 -15.21 -12.36
CA ALA A 183 18.55 -14.08 -11.47
C ALA A 183 18.94 -12.69 -12.00
N PRO A 184 20.08 -12.49 -12.68
CA PRO A 184 20.38 -11.19 -13.31
C PRO A 184 19.32 -10.69 -14.28
N LYS A 185 18.65 -11.59 -15.03
CA LYS A 185 17.51 -11.22 -15.90
C LYS A 185 16.31 -10.72 -15.09
N ALA A 186 16.02 -11.37 -13.94
CA ALA A 186 14.94 -10.96 -13.04
C ALA A 186 15.16 -9.53 -12.54
N TYR A 187 16.37 -9.22 -12.07
CA TYR A 187 16.72 -7.88 -11.63
C TYR A 187 16.63 -6.84 -12.75
N LYS A 188 17.10 -7.18 -13.95
CA LYS A 188 16.99 -6.31 -15.13
C LYS A 188 15.53 -6.00 -15.46
N LEU A 189 14.65 -6.99 -15.49
CA LEU A 189 13.21 -6.80 -15.70
C LEU A 189 12.59 -5.88 -14.65
N LEU A 190 12.89 -6.08 -13.37
CA LEU A 190 12.37 -5.26 -12.27
C LEU A 190 12.86 -3.81 -12.33
N LEU A 191 14.03 -3.55 -12.93
CA LEU A 191 14.57 -2.20 -13.08
C LEU A 191 14.04 -1.50 -14.33
N GLU A 192 13.98 -2.20 -15.47
CA GLU A 192 13.71 -1.62 -16.79
C GLU A 192 12.22 -1.69 -17.20
N ARG A 193 11.46 -2.66 -16.67
CA ARG A 193 10.06 -2.93 -17.05
C ARG A 193 9.11 -2.84 -15.85
N ARG A 194 9.27 -1.80 -15.05
CA ARG A 194 8.47 -1.57 -13.80
C ARG A 194 6.97 -1.43 -14.04
N ASP A 195 6.58 -1.02 -15.22
CA ASP A 195 5.21 -0.90 -15.68
C ASP A 195 4.55 -2.24 -15.99
N GLU A 196 5.34 -3.27 -16.34
CA GLU A 196 4.84 -4.58 -16.71
C GLU A 196 5.03 -5.64 -15.62
N VAL A 197 6.01 -5.44 -14.74
CA VAL A 197 6.43 -6.45 -13.77
C VAL A 197 6.21 -5.97 -12.34
N LEU A 198 5.43 -6.73 -11.57
CA LEU A 198 5.20 -6.49 -10.13
C LEU A 198 6.11 -7.35 -9.27
N GLY A 199 5.93 -8.66 -9.32
CA GLY A 199 6.69 -9.63 -8.56
C GLY A 199 7.37 -10.68 -9.46
N VAL A 200 8.61 -11.05 -9.15
CA VAL A 200 9.32 -12.12 -9.81
C VAL A 200 9.71 -13.17 -8.78
N LEU A 201 9.41 -14.43 -9.06
CA LEU A 201 9.89 -15.55 -8.27
C LEU A 201 11.12 -16.17 -8.95
N LEU A 202 12.09 -16.54 -8.13
CA LEU A 202 13.21 -17.37 -8.56
C LEU A 202 12.91 -18.84 -8.22
N GLU A 203 12.88 -19.69 -9.23
CA GLU A 203 12.65 -21.10 -9.07
C GLU A 203 13.98 -21.81 -8.79
N TRP A 204 14.05 -22.48 -7.66
CA TRP A 204 15.18 -23.31 -7.24
C TRP A 204 14.82 -24.77 -7.53
N SER A 205 14.97 -25.19 -8.78
CA SER A 205 14.87 -26.61 -9.14
C SER A 205 16.21 -27.28 -8.92
N HIS A 206 16.19 -28.42 -8.22
CA HIS A 206 17.32 -29.36 -8.17
C HIS A 206 17.40 -30.15 -9.46
#